data_3e4913898bf3dc26f5a71b5e3f49487f
#
_entry.id   3e4913898bf3dc26f5a71b5e3f49487f
#
_cell.length_a   1.000
_cell.length_b   1.000
_cell.length_c   1.000
_cell.angle_alpha   90.00
_cell.angle_beta   90.00
_cell.angle_gamma   90.00
#
_symmetry.space_group_name_H-M   'P 1'
#
loop_
_entity.id
_entity.type
_entity.pdbx_description
1 polymer ?
#
loop_
_entity_poly.entity_id
_entity_poly.type
_entity_poly.pdbx_seq_one_letter_code
_entity_poly.pdbx_strand_id
1 'polypeptide(L)'
;MRYIKHIFIAILLTCNTITSIAFAQITRSTPRLTVIISIDGLDNYEIEAFSKMLEPNGMRRLISGVYNPNATCSYMVTGATTDYASMMTGSTPHYHGIVASKFYSLIDDNVVSCIEDARYEGINTKNMVSPRLLQATTLADQIKLNNPQSKVYAIGLTAESAIMLGGHLADGAIWFDNANAGICTSTFYDKGLPRWAEKINREGLIRTTCANDWQPMFSLPSYQYAPNGSYLNGEKPTFINFTDGDDNYDFMKKFRQSPFINDIIKELATRAIRDE
;
A
#
# COMPACT_ATOMS: atom_id res chain seq x y z
N MET A 1 47.22 46.03 29.40
CA MET A 1 46.04 45.43 30.07
C MET A 1 44.69 45.82 29.51
N ARG A 2 44.48 47.05 29.05
CA ARG A 2 43.18 47.54 28.57
C ARG A 2 42.74 46.87 27.24
N TYR A 3 43.66 46.63 26.30
CA TYR A 3 43.41 45.99 25.01
C TYR A 3 43.10 44.49 25.10
N ILE A 4 43.68 43.79 26.06
CA ILE A 4 43.45 42.36 26.31
C ILE A 4 41.97 42.09 26.73
N LYS A 5 41.39 42.99 27.55
CA LYS A 5 39.96 42.91 27.92
C LYS A 5 39.01 43.08 26.74
N HIS A 6 39.32 43.99 25.82
CA HIS A 6 38.48 44.19 24.63
C HIS A 6 38.58 43.04 23.64
N ILE A 7 39.74 42.39 23.52
CA ILE A 7 39.93 41.19 22.71
C ILE A 7 39.14 40.01 23.29
N PHE A 8 39.18 39.83 24.61
CA PHE A 8 38.38 38.76 25.28
C PHE A 8 36.90 39.00 25.14
N ILE A 9 36.41 40.21 25.25
CA ILE A 9 34.97 40.52 25.06
C ILE A 9 34.55 40.30 23.59
N ALA A 10 35.39 40.64 22.63
CA ALA A 10 35.13 40.41 21.21
C ALA A 10 35.07 38.91 20.88
N ILE A 11 35.97 38.10 21.43
CA ILE A 11 35.98 36.63 21.26
C ILE A 11 34.75 36.01 21.93
N LEU A 12 34.34 36.47 23.11
CA LEU A 12 33.14 35.97 23.79
C LEU A 12 31.86 36.30 23.00
N LEU A 13 31.77 37.49 22.40
CA LEU A 13 30.63 37.89 21.57
C LEU A 13 30.57 37.10 20.24
N THR A 14 31.72 36.84 19.60
CA THR A 14 31.75 36.01 18.38
C THR A 14 31.47 34.55 18.66
N CYS A 15 31.89 33.95 19.77
CA CYS A 15 31.54 32.61 20.17
C CYS A 15 30.02 32.44 20.40
N ASN A 16 29.36 33.43 21.00
CA ASN A 16 27.91 33.36 21.22
C ASN A 16 27.10 33.48 19.91
N THR A 17 27.60 34.23 18.92
CA THR A 17 26.91 34.30 17.62
C THR A 17 27.10 33.04 16.79
N ILE A 18 28.24 32.35 16.89
CA ILE A 18 28.48 31.09 16.18
C ILE A 18 27.65 29.95 16.79
N THR A 19 27.48 29.88 18.12
CA THR A 19 26.62 28.90 18.76
C THR A 19 25.12 29.10 18.48
N SER A 20 24.67 30.33 18.27
CA SER A 20 23.27 30.61 17.92
C SER A 20 22.93 30.19 16.47
N ILE A 21 23.89 30.17 15.55
CA ILE A 21 23.67 29.68 14.18
C ILE A 21 23.63 28.15 14.11
N ALA A 22 24.33 27.46 15.02
CA ALA A 22 24.34 25.99 15.05
C ALA A 22 23.02 25.37 15.54
N PHE A 23 22.13 26.13 16.15
CA PHE A 23 20.82 25.67 16.63
C PHE A 23 19.63 26.05 15.72
N ALA A 24 19.86 26.61 14.56
CA ALA A 24 18.85 26.65 13.51
C ALA A 24 18.72 25.25 12.89
N GLN A 25 18.40 24.24 13.70
CA GLN A 25 17.78 23.03 13.18
C GLN A 25 16.52 23.51 12.48
N ILE A 26 16.53 23.40 11.15
CA ILE A 26 15.28 23.39 10.39
C ILE A 26 14.48 22.23 10.98
N THR A 27 13.60 22.54 11.90
CA THR A 27 12.57 21.62 12.34
C THR A 27 11.68 21.41 11.12
N ARG A 28 12.10 20.50 10.24
CA ARG A 28 11.19 19.98 9.23
C ARG A 28 10.06 19.38 10.04
N SER A 29 8.89 20.01 10.02
CA SER A 29 7.71 19.43 10.62
C SER A 29 7.52 18.07 9.96
N THR A 30 7.65 16.99 10.74
CA THR A 30 7.34 15.65 10.24
C THR A 30 5.90 15.63 9.80
N PRO A 31 5.58 15.08 8.63
CA PRO A 31 4.19 14.95 8.19
C PRO A 31 3.36 14.25 9.27
N ARG A 32 2.20 14.80 9.57
CA ARG A 32 1.26 14.15 10.52
C ARG A 32 0.61 12.91 9.93
N LEU A 33 0.49 12.85 8.61
CA LEU A 33 -0.05 11.73 7.86
C LEU A 33 0.80 11.51 6.61
N THR A 34 1.18 10.26 6.38
CA THR A 34 1.79 9.80 5.13
C THR A 34 0.90 8.71 4.54
N VAL A 35 0.47 8.88 3.30
CA VAL A 35 -0.32 7.88 2.56
C VAL A 35 0.49 7.41 1.36
N ILE A 36 0.70 6.10 1.27
CA ILE A 36 1.36 5.44 0.14
C ILE A 36 0.28 4.69 -0.63
N ILE A 37 0.12 5.01 -1.91
CA ILE A 37 -0.83 4.34 -2.80
C ILE A 37 -0.02 3.64 -3.89
N SER A 38 -0.08 2.32 -3.90
CA SER A 38 0.51 1.50 -4.97
C SER A 38 -0.60 0.94 -5.84
N ILE A 39 -0.48 1.13 -7.15
CA ILE A 39 -1.45 0.67 -8.15
C ILE A 39 -0.71 -0.22 -9.14
N ASP A 40 -0.98 -1.52 -9.08
CA ASP A 40 -0.39 -2.48 -10.01
C ASP A 40 -0.87 -2.25 -11.43
N GLY A 41 0.05 -2.37 -12.38
CA GLY A 41 -0.25 -2.29 -13.81
C GLY A 41 -0.59 -0.90 -14.32
N LEU A 42 -0.58 0.14 -13.49
CA LEU A 42 -0.74 1.51 -13.93
C LEU A 42 0.59 2.05 -14.46
N ASP A 43 0.65 2.32 -15.75
CA ASP A 43 1.82 2.97 -16.35
C ASP A 43 1.53 4.42 -16.77
N ASN A 44 2.57 5.10 -17.26
CA ASN A 44 2.46 6.49 -17.70
C ASN A 44 1.57 6.65 -18.93
N TYR A 45 1.46 5.62 -19.77
CA TYR A 45 0.63 5.67 -20.97
C TYR A 45 -0.85 5.84 -20.61
N GLU A 46 -1.38 5.09 -19.64
CA GLU A 46 -2.77 5.24 -19.18
C GLU A 46 -2.99 6.63 -18.58
N ILE A 47 -2.05 7.14 -17.80
CA ILE A 47 -2.15 8.46 -17.20
C ILE A 47 -2.24 9.55 -18.29
N GLU A 48 -1.42 9.47 -19.32
CA GLU A 48 -1.42 10.41 -20.44
C GLU A 48 -2.66 10.27 -21.31
N ALA A 49 -3.02 9.04 -21.69
CA ALA A 49 -4.16 8.74 -22.53
C ALA A 49 -5.48 9.23 -21.92
N PHE A 50 -5.65 9.07 -20.60
CA PHE A 50 -6.86 9.47 -19.89
C PHE A 50 -6.73 10.82 -19.18
N SER A 51 -5.69 11.60 -19.44
CA SER A 51 -5.39 12.85 -18.72
C SER A 51 -6.55 13.85 -18.71
N LYS A 52 -7.34 13.92 -19.79
CA LYS A 52 -8.52 14.81 -19.90
C LYS A 52 -9.70 14.33 -19.05
N MET A 53 -9.77 13.04 -18.72
CA MET A 53 -10.84 12.41 -17.95
C MET A 53 -10.51 12.34 -16.46
N LEU A 54 -9.24 12.59 -16.07
CA LEU A 54 -8.82 12.56 -14.67
C LEU A 54 -9.45 13.71 -13.88
N GLU A 55 -10.03 13.38 -12.73
CA GLU A 55 -10.63 14.38 -11.83
C GLU A 55 -9.58 15.36 -11.28
N PRO A 56 -9.94 16.66 -11.20
CA PRO A 56 -9.01 17.71 -10.73
C PRO A 56 -8.46 17.46 -9.32
N ASN A 57 -9.30 16.94 -8.42
CA ASN A 57 -8.93 16.66 -7.03
C ASN A 57 -8.42 15.25 -6.78
N GLY A 58 -8.28 14.42 -7.81
CA GLY A 58 -7.76 13.07 -7.78
C GLY A 58 -6.33 13.00 -8.35
N MET A 59 -6.14 12.09 -9.31
CA MET A 59 -4.86 11.81 -9.95
C MET A 59 -4.22 13.08 -10.55
N ARG A 60 -5.00 13.99 -11.14
CA ARG A 60 -4.47 15.25 -11.69
C ARG A 60 -3.79 16.10 -10.62
N ARG A 61 -4.33 16.15 -9.40
CA ARG A 61 -3.73 16.85 -8.27
C ARG A 61 -2.41 16.18 -7.83
N LEU A 62 -2.35 14.85 -7.84
CA LEU A 62 -1.12 14.11 -7.50
C LEU A 62 -0.02 14.38 -8.53
N ILE A 63 -0.34 14.33 -9.82
CA ILE A 63 0.59 14.62 -10.92
C ILE A 63 1.11 16.07 -10.88
N SER A 64 0.32 17.01 -10.38
CA SER A 64 0.75 18.42 -10.25
C SER A 64 1.82 18.64 -9.16
N GLY A 65 2.10 17.64 -8.35
CA GLY A 65 3.20 17.62 -7.39
C GLY A 65 4.52 17.20 -8.05
N VAL A 66 5.31 16.40 -7.34
CA VAL A 66 6.52 15.79 -7.91
C VAL A 66 6.10 14.56 -8.73
N TYR A 67 6.38 14.60 -10.03
CA TYR A 67 6.02 13.55 -10.96
C TYR A 67 7.27 13.01 -11.68
N ASN A 68 7.46 11.70 -11.64
CA ASN A 68 8.54 11.01 -12.36
C ASN A 68 7.96 9.90 -13.23
N PRO A 69 7.71 10.14 -14.52
CA PRO A 69 7.11 9.14 -15.43
C PRO A 69 8.09 8.03 -15.84
N ASN A 70 9.38 8.20 -15.62
CA ASN A 70 10.44 7.31 -16.10
C ASN A 70 11.23 6.67 -14.95
N ALA A 71 10.55 6.29 -13.88
CA ALA A 71 11.19 5.55 -12.80
C ALA A 71 11.64 4.16 -13.30
N THR A 72 12.88 3.78 -13.01
CA THR A 72 13.45 2.49 -13.41
C THR A 72 13.91 1.70 -12.20
N CYS A 73 13.75 0.38 -12.24
CA CYS A 73 14.30 -0.53 -11.25
C CYS A 73 15.68 -1.02 -11.68
N SER A 74 16.62 -1.11 -10.74
CA SER A 74 17.99 -1.60 -10.97
C SER A 74 18.10 -3.13 -10.86
N TYR A 75 17.01 -3.84 -10.67
CA TYR A 75 16.92 -5.29 -10.51
C TYR A 75 15.86 -5.87 -11.44
N MET A 76 15.93 -7.19 -11.67
CA MET A 76 14.89 -7.88 -12.42
C MET A 76 13.60 -7.94 -11.62
N VAL A 77 12.53 -7.35 -12.16
CA VAL A 77 11.20 -7.43 -11.61
C VAL A 77 10.63 -8.83 -11.81
N THR A 78 10.23 -9.48 -10.72
CA THR A 78 9.75 -10.88 -10.76
C THR A 78 8.26 -11.00 -10.43
N GLY A 79 7.63 -9.91 -9.98
CA GLY A 79 6.19 -9.85 -9.70
C GLY A 79 5.85 -8.92 -8.54
N ALA A 80 4.58 -8.60 -8.41
CA ALA A 80 4.05 -7.60 -7.49
C ALA A 80 4.53 -7.76 -6.04
N THR A 81 4.59 -8.99 -5.51
CA THR A 81 5.05 -9.23 -4.13
C THR A 81 6.49 -8.79 -3.91
N THR A 82 7.38 -9.11 -4.86
CA THR A 82 8.79 -8.71 -4.83
C THR A 82 8.92 -7.19 -4.95
N ASP A 83 8.10 -6.59 -5.78
CA ASP A 83 8.11 -5.14 -6.01
C ASP A 83 7.64 -4.37 -4.79
N TYR A 84 6.59 -4.83 -4.10
CA TYR A 84 6.17 -4.26 -2.81
C TYR A 84 7.28 -4.34 -1.76
N ALA A 85 7.92 -5.50 -1.64
CA ALA A 85 9.03 -5.68 -0.71
C ALA A 85 10.21 -4.74 -1.06
N SER A 86 10.59 -4.65 -2.33
CA SER A 86 11.69 -3.77 -2.79
C SER A 86 11.36 -2.31 -2.59
N MET A 87 10.15 -1.87 -2.92
CA MET A 87 9.69 -0.49 -2.75
C MET A 87 9.70 -0.08 -1.27
N MET A 88 9.18 -0.94 -0.40
CA MET A 88 9.04 -0.61 1.02
C MET A 88 10.34 -0.74 1.81
N THR A 89 11.27 -1.60 1.38
CA THR A 89 12.58 -1.76 2.05
C THR A 89 13.67 -0.88 1.45
N GLY A 90 13.47 -0.36 0.23
CA GLY A 90 14.52 0.34 -0.52
C GLY A 90 15.70 -0.55 -0.89
N SER A 91 15.51 -1.89 -0.91
CA SER A 91 16.56 -2.86 -1.19
C SER A 91 16.13 -3.85 -2.28
N THR A 92 17.08 -4.65 -2.78
CA THR A 92 16.81 -5.62 -3.84
C THR A 92 16.40 -6.97 -3.27
N PRO A 93 15.79 -7.87 -4.07
CA PRO A 93 15.38 -9.22 -3.65
C PRO A 93 16.48 -10.03 -2.97
N HIS A 94 17.73 -9.82 -3.39
CA HIS A 94 18.89 -10.46 -2.76
C HIS A 94 19.04 -10.11 -1.27
N TYR A 95 18.74 -8.86 -0.89
CA TYR A 95 18.91 -8.40 0.49
C TYR A 95 17.65 -8.55 1.33
N HIS A 96 16.47 -8.33 0.75
CA HIS A 96 15.23 -8.46 1.54
C HIS A 96 14.64 -9.87 1.53
N GLY A 97 15.20 -10.81 0.73
CA GLY A 97 14.85 -12.23 0.76
C GLY A 97 13.57 -12.62 0.02
N ILE A 98 12.78 -11.68 -0.48
CA ILE A 98 11.51 -11.96 -1.18
C ILE A 98 11.77 -11.98 -2.69
N VAL A 99 11.98 -13.16 -3.24
CA VAL A 99 12.29 -13.35 -4.68
C VAL A 99 11.04 -13.64 -5.52
N ALA A 100 9.98 -14.13 -4.91
CA ALA A 100 8.68 -14.41 -5.53
C ALA A 100 7.62 -14.61 -4.43
N SER A 101 6.33 -14.64 -4.81
CA SER A 101 5.23 -14.97 -3.88
C SER A 101 5.33 -16.42 -3.37
N LYS A 102 5.85 -17.32 -4.19
CA LYS A 102 6.17 -18.70 -3.85
C LYS A 102 7.52 -19.07 -4.44
N PHE A 103 8.34 -19.78 -3.68
CA PHE A 103 9.65 -20.25 -4.13
C PHE A 103 10.00 -21.58 -3.46
N TYR A 104 10.93 -22.30 -4.07
CA TYR A 104 11.43 -23.55 -3.52
C TYR A 104 12.43 -23.26 -2.40
N SER A 105 12.14 -23.72 -1.19
CA SER A 105 13.03 -23.62 -0.05
C SER A 105 13.95 -24.85 -0.02
N LEU A 106 15.25 -24.64 -0.11
CA LEU A 106 16.23 -25.73 0.05
C LEU A 106 16.30 -26.24 1.49
N ILE A 107 15.85 -25.46 2.46
CA ILE A 107 15.84 -25.85 3.87
C ILE A 107 14.67 -26.78 4.16
N ASP A 108 13.49 -26.42 3.64
CA ASP A 108 12.25 -27.16 3.87
C ASP A 108 12.02 -28.27 2.82
N ASP A 109 12.88 -28.32 1.79
CA ASP A 109 12.77 -29.22 0.63
C ASP A 109 11.38 -29.19 -0.03
N ASN A 110 10.78 -27.99 -0.10
CA ASN A 110 9.41 -27.79 -0.57
C ASN A 110 9.19 -26.38 -1.14
N VAL A 111 8.07 -26.21 -1.87
CA VAL A 111 7.60 -24.89 -2.30
C VAL A 111 6.89 -24.22 -1.13
N VAL A 112 7.41 -23.08 -0.70
CA VAL A 112 6.86 -22.28 0.40
C VAL A 112 6.30 -20.96 -0.11
N SER A 113 5.30 -20.42 0.56
CA SER A 113 4.86 -19.04 0.34
C SER A 113 5.79 -18.09 1.09
N CYS A 114 6.08 -16.94 0.46
CA CYS A 114 6.94 -15.90 1.06
C CYS A 114 6.41 -15.31 2.38
N ILE A 115 5.14 -15.57 2.72
CA ILE A 115 4.48 -15.06 3.93
C ILE A 115 4.02 -16.18 4.86
N GLU A 116 4.20 -17.45 4.49
CA GLU A 116 3.74 -18.58 5.31
C GLU A 116 4.41 -18.63 6.68
N ASP A 117 3.59 -18.73 7.73
CA ASP A 117 4.09 -18.83 9.09
C ASP A 117 3.07 -19.53 10.01
N ALA A 118 3.26 -20.82 10.24
CA ALA A 118 2.38 -21.65 11.06
C ALA A 118 2.32 -21.26 12.56
N ARG A 119 3.11 -20.29 13.00
CA ARG A 119 3.09 -19.78 14.38
C ARG A 119 1.94 -18.81 14.65
N TYR A 120 1.32 -18.30 13.60
CA TYR A 120 0.25 -17.31 13.68
C TYR A 120 -1.02 -17.81 12.99
N GLU A 121 -2.16 -17.47 13.56
CA GLU A 121 -3.45 -17.83 13.03
C GLU A 121 -4.03 -16.70 12.16
N GLY A 122 -4.83 -17.09 11.17
CA GLY A 122 -5.63 -16.14 10.41
C GLY A 122 -6.86 -15.68 11.19
N ILE A 123 -7.20 -14.41 11.06
CA ILE A 123 -8.45 -13.84 11.60
C ILE A 123 -9.37 -13.58 10.41
N ASN A 124 -10.53 -14.22 10.38
CA ASN A 124 -11.45 -14.27 9.23
C ASN A 124 -10.82 -14.88 7.97
N THR A 125 -9.81 -15.72 8.12
CA THR A 125 -9.16 -16.47 7.05
C THR A 125 -8.51 -17.72 7.64
N LYS A 126 -8.23 -18.70 6.79
CA LYS A 126 -7.46 -19.90 7.16
C LYS A 126 -5.94 -19.71 6.92
N ASN A 127 -5.54 -18.58 6.34
CA ASN A 127 -4.15 -18.35 6.00
C ASN A 127 -3.34 -18.01 7.26
N MET A 128 -2.31 -18.80 7.54
CA MET A 128 -1.36 -18.61 8.62
C MET A 128 -0.13 -17.88 8.06
N VAL A 129 -0.02 -16.59 8.32
CA VAL A 129 0.93 -15.73 7.61
C VAL A 129 1.56 -14.66 8.51
N SER A 130 2.81 -14.29 8.17
CA SER A 130 3.56 -13.19 8.78
C SER A 130 4.64 -12.67 7.82
N PRO A 131 5.29 -11.54 8.10
CA PRO A 131 6.45 -11.05 7.34
C PRO A 131 7.77 -11.79 7.65
N ARG A 132 7.75 -12.95 8.28
CA ARG A 132 8.94 -13.67 8.79
C ARG A 132 10.09 -13.78 7.79
N LEU A 133 9.77 -14.01 6.51
CA LEU A 133 10.78 -14.21 5.46
C LEU A 133 11.29 -12.90 4.86
N LEU A 134 10.69 -11.77 5.18
CA LEU A 134 11.20 -10.45 4.83
C LEU A 134 12.40 -10.11 5.72
N GLN A 135 13.60 -10.07 5.16
CA GLN A 135 14.86 -9.94 5.91
C GLN A 135 15.31 -8.49 6.11
N ALA A 136 14.55 -7.53 5.61
CA ALA A 136 14.87 -6.11 5.72
C ALA A 136 13.68 -5.34 6.32
N THR A 137 13.99 -4.29 7.06
CA THR A 137 12.96 -3.39 7.60
C THR A 137 12.34 -2.55 6.50
N THR A 138 11.03 -2.36 6.59
CA THR A 138 10.28 -1.51 5.66
C THR A 138 10.32 -0.04 6.10
N LEU A 139 9.89 0.86 5.20
CA LEU A 139 9.62 2.25 5.58
C LEU A 139 8.62 2.34 6.74
N ALA A 140 7.61 1.48 6.75
CA ALA A 140 6.63 1.37 7.84
C ALA A 140 7.32 1.01 9.18
N ASP A 141 8.22 0.03 9.16
CA ASP A 141 9.02 -0.34 10.33
C ASP A 141 9.88 0.84 10.80
N GLN A 142 10.53 1.56 9.88
CA GLN A 142 11.36 2.71 10.22
C GLN A 142 10.57 3.85 10.86
N ILE A 143 9.33 4.09 10.41
CA ILE A 143 8.43 5.07 11.03
C ILE A 143 8.16 4.67 12.50
N LYS A 144 7.84 3.40 12.75
CA LYS A 144 7.58 2.88 14.11
C LYS A 144 8.84 2.89 14.98
N LEU A 145 10.00 2.54 14.44
CA LEU A 145 11.27 2.58 15.17
C LEU A 145 11.66 4.00 15.57
N ASN A 146 11.43 4.99 14.70
CA ASN A 146 11.71 6.39 15.02
C ASN A 146 10.69 7.02 15.97
N ASN A 147 9.43 6.63 15.87
CA ASN A 147 8.37 7.06 16.77
C ASN A 147 7.38 5.92 17.03
N PRO A 148 7.53 5.20 18.16
CA PRO A 148 6.67 4.08 18.53
C PRO A 148 5.18 4.44 18.68
N GLN A 149 4.85 5.72 18.86
CA GLN A 149 3.46 6.20 18.94
C GLN A 149 2.82 6.38 17.55
N SER A 150 3.60 6.33 16.47
CA SER A 150 3.06 6.38 15.12
C SER A 150 2.14 5.19 14.88
N LYS A 151 1.03 5.42 14.18
CA LYS A 151 0.12 4.37 13.73
C LYS A 151 0.42 4.00 12.29
N VAL A 152 0.49 2.71 12.00
CA VAL A 152 0.79 2.17 10.67
C VAL A 152 -0.20 1.08 10.33
N TYR A 153 -0.97 1.29 9.28
CA TYR A 153 -1.91 0.31 8.74
C TYR A 153 -1.62 0.08 7.26
N ALA A 154 -1.52 -1.17 6.86
CA ALA A 154 -1.39 -1.59 5.47
C ALA A 154 -2.69 -2.25 5.00
N ILE A 155 -3.19 -1.83 3.85
CA ILE A 155 -4.42 -2.36 3.25
C ILE A 155 -4.05 -2.86 1.85
N GLY A 156 -4.26 -4.13 1.59
CA GLY A 156 -3.88 -4.77 0.33
C GLY A 156 -5.00 -5.62 -0.26
N LEU A 157 -4.90 -5.93 -1.54
CA LEU A 157 -5.79 -6.87 -2.21
C LEU A 157 -5.55 -8.31 -1.74
N THR A 158 -4.29 -8.64 -1.45
CA THR A 158 -3.83 -9.96 -1.04
C THR A 158 -3.06 -9.86 0.28
N ALA A 159 -2.87 -11.00 0.94
CA ALA A 159 -2.05 -11.09 2.14
C ALA A 159 -0.61 -10.61 1.86
N GLU A 160 -0.05 -11.05 0.72
CA GLU A 160 1.31 -10.68 0.32
C GLU A 160 1.46 -9.16 0.20
N SER A 161 0.54 -8.48 -0.51
CA SER A 161 0.61 -7.03 -0.67
C SER A 161 0.48 -6.30 0.68
N ALA A 162 -0.48 -6.66 1.52
CA ALA A 162 -0.68 -6.03 2.81
C ALA A 162 0.53 -6.23 3.75
N ILE A 163 1.07 -7.45 3.80
CA ILE A 163 2.20 -7.81 4.66
C ILE A 163 3.48 -7.12 4.20
N MET A 164 3.77 -7.10 2.90
CA MET A 164 4.98 -6.43 2.37
C MET A 164 4.90 -4.91 2.52
N LEU A 165 3.71 -4.32 2.41
CA LEU A 165 3.50 -2.88 2.66
C LEU A 165 3.61 -2.53 4.15
N GLY A 166 3.10 -3.40 5.04
CA GLY A 166 3.09 -3.17 6.48
C GLY A 166 4.41 -3.47 7.18
N GLY A 167 5.15 -4.47 6.70
CA GLY A 167 6.37 -4.94 7.36
C GLY A 167 6.11 -5.62 8.69
N HIS A 168 7.08 -5.50 9.61
CA HIS A 168 7.10 -6.23 10.87
C HIS A 168 6.43 -5.49 12.04
N LEU A 169 6.36 -4.17 12.00
CA LEU A 169 5.96 -3.33 13.12
C LEU A 169 4.65 -2.58 12.89
N ALA A 170 3.93 -2.83 11.80
CA ALA A 170 2.64 -2.22 11.57
C ALA A 170 1.63 -2.59 12.67
N ASP A 171 0.73 -1.66 12.99
CA ASP A 171 -0.40 -1.90 13.91
C ASP A 171 -1.47 -2.78 13.26
N GLY A 172 -1.45 -2.94 11.94
CA GLY A 172 -2.32 -3.87 11.21
C GLY A 172 -1.96 -4.00 9.74
N ALA A 173 -2.10 -5.22 9.22
CA ALA A 173 -2.13 -5.52 7.80
C ALA A 173 -3.47 -6.19 7.48
N ILE A 174 -4.21 -5.63 6.55
CA ILE A 174 -5.60 -6.00 6.25
C ILE A 174 -5.70 -6.34 4.77
N TRP A 175 -6.34 -7.45 4.46
CA TRP A 175 -6.55 -7.89 3.08
C TRP A 175 -7.89 -8.59 2.91
N PHE A 176 -8.20 -9.05 1.69
CA PHE A 176 -9.45 -9.70 1.36
C PHE A 176 -9.29 -11.22 1.29
N ASP A 177 -10.18 -11.96 1.96
CA ASP A 177 -10.26 -13.41 1.89
C ASP A 177 -11.33 -13.87 0.90
N ASN A 178 -10.99 -14.84 0.04
CA ASN A 178 -11.90 -15.33 -0.99
C ASN A 178 -12.99 -16.26 -0.41
N ALA A 179 -12.63 -17.09 0.57
CA ALA A 179 -13.53 -18.09 1.09
C ALA A 179 -14.64 -17.48 1.97
N ASN A 180 -14.29 -16.44 2.72
CA ASN A 180 -15.23 -15.76 3.63
C ASN A 180 -15.88 -14.52 3.01
N ALA A 181 -15.47 -14.13 1.79
CA ALA A 181 -15.93 -12.94 1.09
C ALA A 181 -15.89 -11.68 1.97
N GLY A 182 -14.80 -11.53 2.72
CA GLY A 182 -14.63 -10.47 3.70
C GLY A 182 -13.18 -10.01 3.83
N ILE A 183 -12.97 -9.06 4.71
CA ILE A 183 -11.64 -8.61 5.10
C ILE A 183 -11.11 -9.42 6.29
N CYS A 184 -9.82 -9.61 6.32
CA CYS A 184 -9.11 -10.46 7.27
C CYS A 184 -7.73 -9.90 7.63
N THR A 185 -7.10 -10.49 8.63
CA THR A 185 -5.74 -10.19 9.08
C THR A 185 -5.07 -11.43 9.67
N SER A 186 -3.90 -11.27 10.28
CA SER A 186 -3.17 -12.32 11.00
C SER A 186 -2.97 -11.94 12.47
N THR A 187 -2.95 -12.93 13.34
CA THR A 187 -2.59 -12.75 14.75
C THR A 187 -1.15 -12.28 14.97
N PHE A 188 -0.33 -12.23 13.91
CA PHE A 188 0.96 -11.58 13.95
C PHE A 188 0.85 -10.09 14.28
N TYR A 189 -0.14 -9.40 13.71
CA TYR A 189 -0.32 -7.95 13.88
C TYR A 189 -1.18 -7.61 15.10
N ASP A 190 -2.31 -8.29 15.29
CA ASP A 190 -3.19 -8.07 16.42
C ASP A 190 -4.08 -9.30 16.66
N LYS A 191 -4.78 -9.32 17.79
CA LYS A 191 -5.73 -10.39 18.18
C LYS A 191 -7.06 -10.33 17.44
N GLY A 192 -7.31 -9.29 16.66
CA GLY A 192 -8.55 -9.07 15.90
C GLY A 192 -8.38 -7.99 14.85
N LEU A 193 -9.38 -7.82 14.02
CA LEU A 193 -9.47 -6.65 13.15
C LEU A 193 -9.75 -5.39 13.99
N PRO A 194 -9.16 -4.22 13.63
CA PRO A 194 -9.57 -2.95 14.19
C PRO A 194 -11.09 -2.75 14.04
N ARG A 195 -11.73 -2.12 15.02
CA ARG A 195 -13.20 -1.96 15.03
C ARG A 195 -13.76 -1.32 13.76
N TRP A 196 -13.04 -0.33 13.21
CA TRP A 196 -13.42 0.33 11.98
C TRP A 196 -13.36 -0.61 10.76
N ALA A 197 -12.41 -1.54 10.74
CA ALA A 197 -12.28 -2.54 9.68
C ALA A 197 -13.31 -3.67 9.86
N GLU A 198 -13.48 -4.21 11.06
CA GLU A 198 -14.47 -5.25 11.35
C GLU A 198 -15.90 -4.82 10.98
N LYS A 199 -16.19 -3.53 11.11
CA LYS A 199 -17.47 -2.96 10.73
C LYS A 199 -17.81 -3.18 9.25
N ILE A 200 -16.81 -3.21 8.35
CA ILE A 200 -17.00 -3.54 6.93
C ILE A 200 -17.62 -4.94 6.76
N ASN A 201 -17.05 -5.95 7.46
CA ASN A 201 -17.57 -7.32 7.42
C ASN A 201 -18.98 -7.40 8.02
N ARG A 202 -19.18 -6.79 9.17
CA ARG A 202 -20.47 -6.82 9.88
C ARG A 202 -21.60 -6.15 9.11
N GLU A 203 -21.31 -5.09 8.39
CA GLU A 203 -22.27 -4.35 7.56
C GLU A 203 -22.49 -5.01 6.19
N GLY A 204 -21.72 -6.05 5.84
CA GLY A 204 -21.78 -6.66 4.53
C GLY A 204 -21.46 -5.70 3.39
N LEU A 205 -20.61 -4.68 3.67
CA LEU A 205 -20.40 -3.56 2.76
C LEU A 205 -19.85 -4.02 1.40
N ILE A 206 -19.04 -5.07 1.36
CA ILE A 206 -18.47 -5.60 0.11
C ILE A 206 -19.61 -6.04 -0.84
N ARG A 207 -20.57 -6.84 -0.36
CA ARG A 207 -21.70 -7.29 -1.18
C ARG A 207 -22.65 -6.13 -1.54
N THR A 208 -22.90 -5.23 -0.59
CA THR A 208 -23.75 -4.06 -0.82
C THR A 208 -23.19 -3.14 -1.90
N THR A 209 -21.87 -2.96 -1.93
CA THR A 209 -21.20 -2.14 -2.97
C THR A 209 -21.34 -2.77 -4.37
N CYS A 210 -21.44 -4.10 -4.45
CA CYS A 210 -21.63 -4.85 -5.68
C CYS A 210 -23.11 -5.12 -6.02
N ALA A 211 -24.06 -4.49 -5.36
CA ALA A 211 -25.49 -4.69 -5.60
C ALA A 211 -25.93 -4.26 -7.01
N ASN A 212 -25.16 -3.42 -7.66
CA ASN A 212 -25.37 -3.03 -9.06
C ASN A 212 -24.23 -3.58 -9.92
N ASP A 213 -24.56 -3.94 -11.15
CA ASP A 213 -23.56 -4.34 -12.13
C ASP A 213 -22.59 -3.20 -12.43
N TRP A 214 -21.35 -3.55 -12.73
CA TRP A 214 -20.38 -2.57 -13.16
C TRP A 214 -20.80 -1.95 -14.51
N GLN A 215 -20.91 -0.64 -14.51
CA GLN A 215 -21.17 0.17 -15.70
C GLN A 215 -20.00 1.14 -15.93
N PRO A 216 -19.67 1.49 -17.19
CA PRO A 216 -18.66 2.50 -17.45
C PRO A 216 -19.09 3.85 -16.86
N MET A 217 -18.14 4.58 -16.28
CA MET A 217 -18.40 5.89 -15.65
C MET A 217 -18.89 6.94 -16.67
N PHE A 218 -18.39 6.88 -17.90
CA PHE A 218 -18.76 7.78 -18.99
C PHE A 218 -19.44 7.01 -20.12
N SER A 219 -20.10 7.70 -21.03
CA SER A 219 -20.63 7.08 -22.24
C SER A 219 -19.52 6.44 -23.06
N LEU A 220 -19.77 5.28 -23.68
CA LEU A 220 -18.78 4.55 -24.47
C LEU A 220 -18.03 5.40 -25.50
N PRO A 221 -18.68 6.35 -26.25
CA PRO A 221 -17.96 7.23 -27.16
C PRO A 221 -16.93 8.15 -26.51
N SER A 222 -16.98 8.36 -25.18
CA SER A 222 -16.03 9.19 -24.48
C SER A 222 -14.66 8.51 -24.29
N TYR A 223 -14.61 7.19 -24.47
CA TYR A 223 -13.37 6.40 -24.34
C TYR A 223 -12.64 6.30 -25.69
N GLN A 224 -12.17 7.44 -26.21
CA GLN A 224 -11.52 7.53 -27.53
C GLN A 224 -10.24 6.67 -27.65
N TYR A 225 -9.60 6.38 -26.54
CA TYR A 225 -8.37 5.59 -26.48
C TYR A 225 -8.62 4.14 -26.06
N ALA A 226 -9.86 3.79 -25.72
CA ALA A 226 -10.17 2.39 -25.52
C ALA A 226 -10.01 1.65 -26.87
N PRO A 227 -9.37 0.49 -26.90
CA PRO A 227 -9.32 -0.33 -28.11
C PRO A 227 -10.76 -0.45 -28.63
N ASN A 228 -10.98 -0.14 -29.91
CA ASN A 228 -12.27 -0.04 -30.58
C ASN A 228 -13.16 -1.29 -30.42
N GLY A 229 -13.61 -1.60 -29.20
CA GLY A 229 -14.52 -2.69 -28.90
C GLY A 229 -14.07 -4.09 -29.33
N SER A 230 -12.89 -4.23 -29.91
CA SER A 230 -12.30 -5.49 -30.28
C SER A 230 -11.12 -5.79 -29.36
N TYR A 231 -11.36 -6.50 -28.29
CA TYR A 231 -10.31 -7.21 -27.61
C TYR A 231 -9.70 -8.26 -28.56
N LEU A 232 -8.53 -8.77 -28.22
CA LEU A 232 -7.65 -9.63 -29.05
C LEU A 232 -8.33 -10.72 -29.89
N ASN A 233 -9.60 -11.01 -29.70
CA ASN A 233 -10.37 -12.01 -30.45
C ASN A 233 -11.71 -11.48 -31.02
N GLY A 234 -11.90 -10.15 -31.12
CA GLY A 234 -13.16 -9.58 -31.64
C GLY A 234 -14.34 -9.61 -30.65
N GLU A 235 -14.10 -9.97 -29.40
CA GLU A 235 -15.11 -9.96 -28.36
C GLU A 235 -15.40 -8.55 -27.88
N LYS A 236 -16.66 -8.24 -27.61
CA LYS A 236 -17.03 -6.96 -26.99
C LYS A 236 -16.57 -6.94 -25.54
N PRO A 237 -16.16 -5.77 -25.01
CA PRO A 237 -15.89 -5.65 -23.58
C PRO A 237 -17.12 -6.07 -22.79
N THR A 238 -16.95 -7.09 -21.95
CA THR A 238 -18.00 -7.53 -21.03
C THR A 238 -17.73 -6.92 -19.67
N PHE A 239 -18.70 -6.17 -19.16
CA PHE A 239 -18.67 -5.69 -17.79
C PHE A 239 -19.07 -6.83 -16.86
N ILE A 240 -18.52 -6.82 -15.67
CA ILE A 240 -18.73 -7.86 -14.67
C ILE A 240 -20.13 -7.70 -14.09
N ASN A 241 -20.93 -8.77 -14.18
CA ASN A 241 -22.24 -8.86 -13.56
C ASN A 241 -22.13 -9.75 -12.32
N PHE A 242 -22.71 -9.27 -11.22
CA PHE A 242 -22.81 -10.02 -9.98
C PHE A 242 -24.19 -10.72 -9.93
N THR A 243 -24.19 -11.99 -9.56
CA THR A 243 -25.43 -12.77 -9.46
C THR A 243 -25.64 -13.22 -8.02
N ASP A 244 -26.90 -13.29 -7.59
CA ASP A 244 -27.27 -13.74 -6.25
C ASP A 244 -26.89 -15.23 -5.97
N GLY A 245 -26.61 -15.98 -7.04
CA GLY A 245 -26.19 -17.38 -6.95
C GLY A 245 -24.67 -17.60 -6.88
N ASP A 246 -23.87 -16.54 -6.96
CA ASP A 246 -22.41 -16.66 -6.85
C ASP A 246 -22.04 -17.15 -5.44
N ASP A 247 -21.23 -18.21 -5.38
CA ASP A 247 -20.57 -18.56 -4.12
C ASP A 247 -19.55 -17.50 -3.72
N ASN A 248 -19.01 -17.59 -2.50
CA ASN A 248 -18.06 -16.59 -2.01
C ASN A 248 -16.82 -16.46 -2.90
N TYR A 249 -16.34 -17.57 -3.44
CA TYR A 249 -15.12 -17.59 -4.24
C TYR A 249 -15.35 -16.90 -5.59
N ASP A 250 -16.42 -17.26 -6.30
CA ASP A 250 -16.76 -16.64 -7.59
C ASP A 250 -17.12 -15.17 -7.42
N PHE A 251 -17.87 -14.81 -6.38
CA PHE A 251 -18.15 -13.45 -6.03
C PHE A 251 -16.86 -12.64 -5.82
N MET A 252 -15.93 -13.12 -4.99
CA MET A 252 -14.68 -12.43 -4.70
C MET A 252 -13.76 -12.34 -5.90
N LYS A 253 -13.76 -13.33 -6.78
CA LYS A 253 -13.06 -13.26 -8.06
C LYS A 253 -13.57 -12.12 -8.92
N LYS A 254 -14.89 -11.99 -9.09
CA LYS A 254 -15.54 -10.90 -9.81
C LYS A 254 -15.29 -9.55 -9.14
N PHE A 255 -15.42 -9.48 -7.81
CA PHE A 255 -15.17 -8.28 -7.04
C PHE A 255 -13.75 -7.74 -7.24
N ARG A 256 -12.73 -8.61 -7.19
CA ARG A 256 -11.32 -8.24 -7.42
C ARG A 256 -11.03 -7.74 -8.83
N GLN A 257 -11.81 -8.15 -9.80
CA GLN A 257 -11.70 -7.74 -11.21
C GLN A 257 -12.54 -6.49 -11.54
N SER A 258 -13.29 -5.98 -10.57
CA SER A 258 -14.15 -4.81 -10.73
C SER A 258 -13.56 -3.58 -10.02
N PRO A 259 -13.96 -2.35 -10.40
CA PRO A 259 -13.53 -1.13 -9.71
C PRO A 259 -14.09 -1.02 -8.28
N PHE A 260 -15.10 -1.79 -7.91
CA PHE A 260 -15.74 -1.75 -6.58
C PHE A 260 -14.77 -2.07 -5.46
N ILE A 261 -13.73 -2.87 -5.72
CA ILE A 261 -12.70 -3.14 -4.71
C ILE A 261 -11.96 -1.87 -4.29
N ASN A 262 -11.76 -0.92 -5.20
CA ASN A 262 -11.14 0.36 -4.88
C ASN A 262 -12.02 1.22 -3.97
N ASP A 263 -13.35 1.11 -4.08
CA ASP A 263 -14.26 1.80 -3.16
C ASP A 263 -14.15 1.25 -1.73
N ILE A 264 -14.00 -0.06 -1.58
CA ILE A 264 -13.79 -0.67 -0.26
C ILE A 264 -12.41 -0.33 0.30
N ILE A 265 -11.35 -0.34 -0.51
CA ILE A 265 -10.00 0.10 -0.10
C ILE A 265 -10.02 1.56 0.36
N LYS A 266 -10.66 2.43 -0.42
CA LYS A 266 -10.84 3.84 -0.07
C LYS A 266 -11.60 4.00 1.26
N GLU A 267 -12.67 3.25 1.47
CA GLU A 267 -13.46 3.28 2.70
C GLU A 267 -12.64 2.79 3.89
N LEU A 268 -11.88 1.69 3.75
CA LEU A 268 -10.96 1.19 4.77
C LEU A 268 -9.92 2.25 5.15
N ALA A 269 -9.25 2.82 4.14
CA ALA A 269 -8.23 3.85 4.36
C ALA A 269 -8.82 5.10 5.03
N THR A 270 -10.00 5.53 4.61
CA THR A 270 -10.69 6.70 5.19
C THR A 270 -11.07 6.46 6.65
N ARG A 271 -11.56 5.26 6.98
CA ARG A 271 -11.89 4.87 8.36
C ARG A 271 -10.62 4.80 9.22
N ALA A 272 -9.54 4.21 8.71
CA ALA A 272 -8.26 4.17 9.40
C ALA A 272 -7.74 5.58 9.75
N ILE A 273 -7.76 6.51 8.78
CA ILE A 273 -7.29 7.89 8.99
C ILE A 273 -8.15 8.64 10.01
N ARG A 274 -9.45 8.35 10.07
CA ARG A 274 -10.38 9.05 10.95
C ARG A 274 -10.36 8.51 12.37
N ASP A 275 -10.24 7.21 12.54
CA ASP A 275 -10.51 6.50 13.78
C ASP A 275 -9.22 6.15 14.56
N GLU A 276 -8.02 6.32 13.94
CA GLU A 276 -6.70 6.11 14.55
C GLU A 276 -5.88 7.40 14.65
#